data_04d7e233d2cba71dbebe791d64eef029
#
_entry.id   04d7e233d2cba71dbebe791d64eef029
#
_cell.length_a   1.000
_cell.length_b   1.000
_cell.length_c   1.000
_cell.angle_alpha   90.00
_cell.angle_beta   90.00
_cell.angle_gamma   90.00
#
_symmetry.space_group_name_H-M   'P 1'
#
loop_
_entity.id
_entity.type
_entity.pdbx_description
1 polymer ?
#
loop_
_entity_poly.entity_id
_entity_poly.type
_entity_poly.pdbx_seq_one_letter_code
_entity_poly.pdbx_strand_id
1 'polypeptide(L)' 'MNTTGSHWTYEAVQSLIALVREGAPASVISLKLKRPITEVRTKINDLGLTPPAEA' A
#
# COMPACT_ATOMS: atom_id res chain seq x y z
N MET A 1 7.80 8.90 -17.34
CA MET A 1 7.59 8.71 -16.72
C MET A 1 7.00 8.15 -15.91
N ASN A 2 6.94 8.26 -15.41
CA ASN A 2 6.56 7.70 -14.49
C ASN A 2 5.47 7.10 -14.49
N THR A 3 5.51 6.22 -14.34
CA THR A 3 4.42 5.47 -14.33
C THR A 3 3.65 5.66 -13.15
N THR A 4 2.44 5.87 -13.32
CA THR A 4 1.58 6.10 -12.26
C THR A 4 1.54 4.93 -11.36
N GLY A 5 1.68 5.16 -10.12
CA GLY A 5 1.60 4.12 -9.14
C GLY A 5 2.85 3.33 -8.92
N SER A 6 3.84 3.49 -9.81
CA SER A 6 5.07 2.77 -9.65
C SER A 6 6.04 3.45 -8.74
N HIS A 7 5.95 4.75 -8.65
CA HIS A 7 6.89 5.50 -7.82
C HIS A 7 6.31 5.71 -6.43
N TRP A 8 7.04 5.25 -5.44
CA TRP A 8 6.61 5.41 -4.05
C TRP A 8 7.41 6.52 -3.41
N THR A 9 6.73 7.60 -3.07
CA THR A 9 7.38 8.69 -2.34
C THR A 9 7.49 8.29 -0.88
N TYR A 10 8.31 9.02 -0.15
CA TYR A 10 8.45 8.78 1.28
C TYR A 10 7.10 8.88 1.98
N GLU A 11 6.33 9.92 1.64
CA GLU A 11 5.03 10.12 2.27
C GLU A 11 4.06 8.99 1.95
N ALA A 12 4.09 8.51 0.72
CA ALA A 12 3.22 7.41 0.34
C ALA A 12 3.57 6.14 1.10
N VAL A 13 4.86 5.88 1.28
CA VAL A 13 5.30 4.72 2.04
C VAL A 13 4.87 4.84 3.49
N GLN A 14 5.02 6.01 4.08
CA GLN A 14 4.61 6.21 5.47
C GLN A 14 3.11 6.04 5.63
N SER A 15 2.33 6.53 4.68
CA SER A 15 0.89 6.34 4.71
C SER A 15 0.52 4.86 4.62
N LEU A 16 1.21 4.13 3.75
CA LEU A 16 0.99 2.70 3.61
C LEU A 16 1.24 1.98 4.93
N ILE A 17 2.38 2.27 5.55
CA ILE A 17 2.75 1.62 6.80
C ILE A 17 1.71 1.93 7.88
N ALA A 18 1.29 3.16 7.97
CA ALA A 18 0.31 3.56 8.97
C ALA A 18 -1.00 2.80 8.77
N LEU A 19 -1.44 2.70 7.51
CA LEU A 19 -2.70 2.02 7.22
C LEU A 19 -2.61 0.53 7.53
N VAL A 20 -1.48 -0.09 7.23
CA VAL A 20 -1.30 -1.50 7.56
C VAL A 20 -1.36 -1.69 9.07
N ARG A 21 -0.73 -0.80 9.81
CA ARG A 21 -0.74 -0.89 11.27
C ARG A 21 -2.13 -0.69 11.85
N GLU A 22 -2.95 0.09 11.17
CA GLU A 22 -4.32 0.31 11.61
C GLU A 22 -5.24 -0.85 11.27
N GLY A 23 -4.73 -1.81 10.53
CA GLY A 23 -5.53 -2.97 10.17
C GLY A 23 -6.29 -2.80 8.87
N ALA A 24 -5.95 -1.82 8.05
CA ALA A 24 -6.64 -1.63 6.79
C ALA A 24 -6.20 -2.69 5.79
N PRO A 25 -7.15 -3.35 5.11
CA PRO A 25 -6.78 -4.31 4.08
C PRO A 25 -6.25 -3.61 2.84
N ALA A 26 -5.56 -4.37 1.99
CA ALA A 26 -4.92 -3.79 0.81
C ALA A 26 -5.94 -3.10 -0.10
N SER A 27 -7.15 -3.61 -0.19
CA SER A 27 -8.16 -2.99 -1.02
C SER A 27 -8.50 -1.59 -0.55
N VAL A 28 -8.59 -1.40 0.76
CA VAL A 28 -8.86 -0.07 1.31
C VAL A 28 -7.66 0.83 1.12
N ILE A 29 -6.46 0.29 1.32
CA ILE A 29 -5.25 1.08 1.15
C ILE A 29 -5.13 1.56 -0.31
N SER A 30 -5.44 0.69 -1.25
CA SER A 30 -5.35 1.07 -2.66
C SER A 30 -6.28 2.23 -2.98
N LEU A 31 -7.46 2.25 -2.39
CA LEU A 31 -8.39 3.35 -2.60
C LEU A 31 -7.89 4.63 -1.97
N LYS A 32 -7.35 4.54 -0.76
CA LYS A 32 -6.88 5.74 -0.08
C LYS A 32 -5.65 6.33 -0.73
N LEU A 33 -4.77 5.49 -1.23
CA LEU A 33 -3.54 5.97 -1.85
C LEU A 33 -3.70 6.18 -3.35
N LYS A 34 -4.85 5.79 -3.91
CA LYS A 34 -5.13 5.94 -5.33
C LYS A 34 -4.10 5.19 -6.17
N ARG A 35 -3.80 3.97 -5.76
CA ARG A 35 -2.86 3.11 -6.46
C ARG A 35 -3.52 1.78 -6.71
N PRO A 36 -3.08 1.06 -7.75
CA PRO A 36 -3.62 -0.29 -7.99
C PRO A 36 -3.32 -1.20 -6.81
N ILE A 37 -4.23 -2.09 -6.52
CA ILE A 37 -4.08 -2.99 -5.38
C ILE A 37 -2.84 -3.88 -5.54
N THR A 38 -2.51 -4.23 -6.78
CA THR A 38 -1.32 -5.05 -7.03
C THR A 38 -0.05 -4.32 -6.59
N GLU A 39 0.01 -3.01 -6.82
CA GLU A 39 1.16 -2.22 -6.40
C GLU A 39 1.23 -2.15 -4.89
N VAL A 40 0.08 -1.98 -4.25
CA VAL A 40 0.02 -1.93 -2.80
C VAL A 40 0.52 -3.23 -2.20
N ARG A 41 0.05 -4.35 -2.72
CA ARG A 41 0.47 -5.65 -2.21
C ARG A 41 1.95 -5.89 -2.41
N THR A 42 2.46 -5.50 -3.57
CA THR A 42 3.88 -5.66 -3.85
C THR A 42 4.70 -4.85 -2.86
N LYS A 43 4.29 -3.61 -2.61
CA LYS A 43 5.05 -2.77 -1.69
C LYS A 43 4.97 -3.31 -0.26
N ILE A 44 3.81 -3.78 0.16
CA ILE A 44 3.67 -4.37 1.49
C ILE A 44 4.63 -5.55 1.64
N ASN A 45 4.71 -6.37 0.61
CA ASN A 45 5.60 -7.51 0.64
C ASN A 45 7.06 -7.07 0.67
N ASP A 46 7.40 -6.04 -0.13
CA ASP A 46 8.77 -5.52 -0.16
C ASP A 46 9.20 -4.98 1.20
N LEU A 47 8.27 -4.38 1.92
CA LEU A 47 8.58 -3.82 3.23
C LEU A 47 8.54 -4.85 4.35
N GLY A 48 8.15 -6.07 4.03
CA GLY A 48 8.07 -7.12 5.03
C GLY A 48 6.90 -6.96 5.98
N LEU A 49 5.87 -6.24 5.56
CA LEU A 49 4.69 -6.05 6.39
C LEU A 49 3.71 -7.19 6.17
N THR A 50 2.87 -7.43 7.17
CA THR A 50 1.85 -8.46 7.07
C THR A 50 0.49 -7.80 7.16
N PRO A 51 -0.19 -7.67 6.03
CA PRO A 51 -1.51 -7.02 6.06
C PRO A 51 -2.54 -7.96 6.68
N PRO A 52 -3.63 -7.42 7.18
CA PRO A 52 -4.70 -8.25 7.68
C PRO A 52 -5.35 -9.01 6.54
N ALA A 53 -5.93 -10.15 6.87
CA ALA A 53 -6.62 -10.92 5.87
C ALA A 53 -7.83 -10.13 5.37
N GLU A 54 -8.05 -10.21 4.06
CA GLU A 54 -9.23 -9.59 3.48
C GLU A 54 -10.33 -10.62 3.43
N ALA A 55 -11.47 -10.22 3.87
CA ALA A 55 -12.59 -11.13 3.90
C ALA A 55 -13.10 -11.43 2.51
#